data_d16e398f6e4839ae6f7c9203a588da30
#
_entry.id   d16e398f6e4839ae6f7c9203a588da30
#
_cell.length_a   1.000
_cell.length_b   1.000
_cell.length_c   1.000
_cell.angle_alpha   90.00
_cell.angle_beta   90.00
_cell.angle_gamma   90.00
#
_symmetry.space_group_name_H-M   'P 1'
#
loop_
_entity.id
_entity.type
_entity.pdbx_description
1 polymer ?
#
loop_
_entity_poly.entity_id
_entity_poly.type
_entity_poly.pdbx_seq_one_letter_code
_entity_poly.pdbx_strand_id
1 'polypeptide(L)'
;MNKRGGRKSYRRNPISLFSKAVIYFSITVITLTCVIPFIHVISKSISTDAYVVANKVFLLPKGLNLEAYWKILHDASIVRSLYITIYVTVVFTVLGMFLTCCAAYALSRPQFKGRRVLTFLCVFTLYFSGGIIPEYLLISNLGLLDTLWSIILPLSFSAYNLIIMKNAMMNSIPLSLEESARIDGAGHFRILAQIFLPLSKPIIATLSLFYAVGRWNAYQDALFYIKQRVDLRPLQLKLYYLVVQANESFQLEATVVSLTSPDVIKAACVVFATLPIICVYPFVQKYFVRGVMIGAVKE
;
A
#
# COMPACT_ATOMS: atom_id res chain seq x y z
N MET A 1 49.45 -25.52 -29.04
CA MET A 1 49.68 -24.43 -28.03
C MET A 1 48.41 -24.21 -27.22
N ASN A 2 48.45 -24.62 -25.98
CA ASN A 2 47.30 -24.81 -25.12
C ASN A 2 47.17 -23.61 -24.17
N LYS A 3 46.22 -22.69 -24.40
CA LYS A 3 45.94 -21.58 -23.45
C LYS A 3 44.77 -21.99 -22.56
N ARG A 4 45.10 -22.55 -21.39
CA ARG A 4 44.18 -22.73 -20.26
C ARG A 4 43.81 -21.34 -19.71
N GLY A 5 42.59 -20.87 -20.01
CA GLY A 5 41.97 -19.72 -19.36
C GLY A 5 41.65 -20.02 -17.89
N GLY A 6 42.44 -19.48 -16.99
CA GLY A 6 42.20 -19.62 -15.56
C GLY A 6 40.89 -18.96 -15.15
N ARG A 7 39.90 -19.73 -14.73
CA ARG A 7 38.73 -19.25 -14.01
C ARG A 7 39.21 -18.59 -12.70
N LYS A 8 39.16 -17.25 -12.62
CA LYS A 8 39.35 -16.52 -11.38
C LYS A 8 38.18 -16.88 -10.46
N SER A 9 38.45 -17.82 -9.55
CA SER A 9 37.55 -18.07 -8.39
C SER A 9 37.45 -16.79 -7.60
N TYR A 10 36.28 -16.15 -7.62
CA TYR A 10 35.93 -15.04 -6.73
C TYR A 10 35.91 -15.59 -5.29
N ARG A 11 37.05 -15.53 -4.58
CA ARG A 11 37.12 -15.80 -3.14
C ARG A 11 36.21 -14.78 -2.46
N ARG A 12 34.98 -15.19 -2.07
CA ARG A 12 34.18 -14.47 -1.10
C ARG A 12 35.02 -14.38 0.16
N ASN A 13 35.55 -13.20 0.47
CA ASN A 13 36.18 -12.96 1.78
C ASN A 13 35.12 -13.32 2.84
N PRO A 14 35.38 -14.29 3.72
CA PRO A 14 34.44 -14.63 4.78
C PRO A 14 34.29 -13.37 5.65
N ILE A 15 33.06 -12.86 5.72
CA ILE A 15 32.73 -11.76 6.62
C ILE A 15 33.22 -12.17 8.00
N SER A 16 34.05 -11.34 8.65
CA SER A 16 34.61 -11.67 9.97
C SER A 16 33.49 -11.93 10.98
N LEU A 17 33.74 -12.77 11.98
CA LEU A 17 32.76 -13.05 13.05
C LEU A 17 32.29 -11.75 13.73
N PHE A 18 33.19 -10.80 13.91
CA PHE A 18 32.88 -9.49 14.45
C PHE A 18 31.91 -8.69 13.57
N SER A 19 32.14 -8.65 12.24
CA SER A 19 31.24 -7.96 11.32
C SER A 19 29.84 -8.60 11.28
N LYS A 20 29.77 -9.93 11.37
CA LYS A 20 28.47 -10.63 11.50
C LYS A 20 27.75 -10.26 12.79
N ALA A 21 28.47 -10.25 13.93
CA ALA A 21 27.90 -9.86 15.21
C ALA A 21 27.34 -8.43 15.19
N VAL A 22 28.07 -7.48 14.61
CA VAL A 22 27.63 -6.09 14.46
C VAL A 22 26.37 -6.00 13.57
N ILE A 23 26.33 -6.71 12.44
CA ILE A 23 25.18 -6.73 11.54
C ILE A 23 23.94 -7.29 12.25
N TYR A 24 24.06 -8.46 12.91
CA TYR A 24 22.93 -9.07 13.63
C TYR A 24 22.46 -8.20 14.79
N PHE A 25 23.38 -7.62 15.56
CA PHE A 25 23.03 -6.69 16.63
C PHE A 25 22.26 -5.47 16.10
N SER A 26 22.75 -4.82 15.04
CA SER A 26 22.09 -3.66 14.43
C SER A 26 20.70 -4.00 13.91
N ILE A 27 20.57 -5.13 13.21
CA ILE A 27 19.26 -5.59 12.71
C ILE A 27 18.31 -5.88 13.87
N THR A 28 18.78 -6.54 14.93
CA THR A 28 17.97 -6.86 16.11
C THR A 28 17.47 -5.59 16.80
N VAL A 29 18.36 -4.59 17.02
CA VAL A 29 17.98 -3.31 17.64
C VAL A 29 16.92 -2.60 16.82
N ILE A 30 17.12 -2.48 15.49
CA ILE A 30 16.15 -1.84 14.58
C ILE A 30 14.82 -2.58 14.63
N THR A 31 14.85 -3.92 14.58
CA THR A 31 13.63 -4.74 14.63
C THR A 31 12.87 -4.54 15.93
N LEU A 32 13.56 -4.57 17.08
CA LEU A 32 12.94 -4.33 18.39
C LEU A 32 12.33 -2.94 18.48
N THR A 33 13.04 -1.91 18.02
CA THR A 33 12.53 -0.52 18.00
C THR A 33 11.24 -0.40 17.17
N CYS A 34 11.14 -1.13 16.06
CA CYS A 34 9.92 -1.13 15.25
C CYS A 34 8.78 -1.96 15.86
N VAL A 35 9.07 -3.09 16.50
CA VAL A 35 8.06 -4.05 16.99
C VAL A 35 7.49 -3.65 18.35
N ILE A 36 8.29 -3.07 19.25
CA ILE A 36 7.88 -2.68 20.60
C ILE A 36 6.63 -1.79 20.62
N PRO A 37 6.51 -0.73 19.80
CA PRO A 37 5.31 0.11 19.78
C PRO A 37 4.05 -0.66 19.40
N PHE A 38 4.15 -1.60 18.47
CA PHE A 38 3.01 -2.44 18.06
C PHE A 38 2.57 -3.37 19.18
N ILE A 39 3.52 -4.04 19.87
CA ILE A 39 3.21 -4.88 21.03
C ILE A 39 2.52 -4.04 22.11
N HIS A 40 3.00 -2.82 22.38
CA HIS A 40 2.39 -1.92 23.33
C HIS A 40 0.92 -1.58 23.00
N VAL A 41 0.63 -1.24 21.73
CA VAL A 41 -0.74 -0.96 21.28
C VAL A 41 -1.63 -2.20 21.40
N ILE A 42 -1.12 -3.37 20.99
CA ILE A 42 -1.85 -4.64 21.14
C ILE A 42 -2.11 -4.94 22.62
N SER A 43 -1.13 -4.79 23.50
CA SER A 43 -1.29 -5.01 24.94
C SER A 43 -2.33 -4.07 25.57
N LYS A 44 -2.32 -2.79 25.16
CA LYS A 44 -3.36 -1.83 25.57
C LYS A 44 -4.75 -2.24 25.10
N SER A 45 -4.88 -2.69 23.85
CA SER A 45 -6.18 -3.00 23.23
C SER A 45 -6.92 -4.17 23.89
N ILE A 46 -6.20 -5.07 24.56
CA ILE A 46 -6.75 -6.26 25.22
C ILE A 46 -6.65 -6.21 26.75
N SER A 47 -6.26 -5.07 27.31
CA SER A 47 -6.16 -4.87 28.77
C SER A 47 -7.40 -4.22 29.35
N THR A 48 -7.66 -4.48 30.63
CA THR A 48 -8.74 -3.82 31.38
C THR A 48 -8.46 -2.32 31.50
N ASP A 49 -9.50 -1.51 31.38
CA ASP A 49 -9.47 -0.04 31.38
C ASP A 49 -8.73 0.56 32.58
N ALA A 50 -8.96 0.00 33.78
CA ALA A 50 -8.33 0.49 35.01
C ALA A 50 -6.78 0.45 34.95
N TYR A 51 -6.21 -0.58 34.32
CA TYR A 51 -4.75 -0.66 34.18
C TYR A 51 -4.20 0.22 33.07
N VAL A 52 -4.99 0.47 32.01
CA VAL A 52 -4.59 1.35 30.90
C VAL A 52 -4.62 2.82 31.35
N VAL A 53 -5.68 3.25 32.03
CA VAL A 53 -5.80 4.61 32.57
C VAL A 53 -4.71 4.88 33.64
N ALA A 54 -4.39 3.85 34.46
CA ALA A 54 -3.31 3.95 35.44
C ALA A 54 -1.90 3.88 34.82
N ASN A 55 -1.76 3.82 33.47
CA ASN A 55 -0.47 3.65 32.76
C ASN A 55 0.37 2.46 33.23
N LYS A 56 -0.28 1.37 33.68
CA LYS A 56 0.40 0.16 34.18
C LYS A 56 0.62 -0.91 33.10
N VAL A 57 0.12 -0.69 31.87
CA VAL A 57 0.28 -1.58 30.71
C VAL A 57 1.42 -1.07 29.85
N PHE A 58 2.45 -1.92 29.63
CA PHE A 58 3.55 -1.58 28.75
C PHE A 58 3.70 -2.62 27.61
N LEU A 59 4.36 -3.76 27.83
CA LEU A 59 4.53 -4.80 26.81
C LEU A 59 3.59 -5.99 27.04
N LEU A 60 3.17 -6.23 28.27
CA LEU A 60 2.29 -7.34 28.61
C LEU A 60 0.90 -6.80 29.02
N PRO A 61 -0.17 -7.44 28.54
CA PRO A 61 -1.53 -7.06 28.91
C PRO A 61 -1.77 -7.35 30.40
N LYS A 62 -2.60 -6.52 31.03
CA LYS A 62 -3.04 -6.67 32.43
C LYS A 62 -4.55 -6.69 32.51
N GLY A 63 -5.08 -7.81 33.04
CA GLY A 63 -6.52 -8.02 33.09
C GLY A 63 -7.11 -8.12 31.68
N LEU A 64 -7.18 -9.32 31.11
CA LEU A 64 -7.66 -9.52 29.73
C LEU A 64 -9.12 -9.08 29.59
N ASN A 65 -9.38 -8.16 28.66
CA ASN A 65 -10.71 -7.67 28.32
C ASN A 65 -10.82 -7.48 26.80
N LEU A 66 -11.82 -8.09 26.18
CA LEU A 66 -12.10 -7.98 24.74
C LEU A 66 -13.36 -7.14 24.44
N GLU A 67 -13.91 -6.46 25.45
CA GLU A 67 -15.13 -5.69 25.31
C GLU A 67 -15.03 -4.58 24.25
N ALA A 68 -13.86 -3.94 24.12
CA ALA A 68 -13.60 -2.96 23.08
C ALA A 68 -13.77 -3.54 21.67
N TYR A 69 -13.27 -4.76 21.42
CA TYR A 69 -13.45 -5.43 20.12
C TYR A 69 -14.90 -5.82 19.87
N TRP A 70 -15.61 -6.26 20.91
CA TRP A 70 -17.03 -6.56 20.80
C TRP A 70 -17.82 -5.30 20.40
N LYS A 71 -17.54 -4.16 21.03
CA LYS A 71 -18.15 -2.87 20.69
C LYS A 71 -17.84 -2.46 19.26
N ILE A 72 -16.58 -2.54 18.83
CA ILE A 72 -16.16 -2.21 17.47
C ILE A 72 -16.90 -3.05 16.43
N LEU A 73 -17.04 -4.35 16.65
CA LEU A 73 -17.69 -5.27 15.72
C LEU A 73 -19.21 -5.07 15.65
N HIS A 74 -19.83 -4.56 16.71
CA HIS A 74 -21.26 -4.26 16.76
C HIS A 74 -21.60 -2.81 16.42
N ASP A 75 -20.60 -1.93 16.25
CA ASP A 75 -20.81 -0.58 15.74
C ASP A 75 -21.02 -0.61 14.22
N ALA A 76 -22.29 -0.45 13.83
CA ALA A 76 -22.67 -0.45 12.41
C ALA A 76 -21.90 0.60 11.58
N SER A 77 -21.50 1.70 12.20
CA SER A 77 -20.76 2.80 11.56
C SER A 77 -19.31 2.39 11.26
N ILE A 78 -18.63 1.69 12.19
CA ILE A 78 -17.26 1.19 11.99
C ILE A 78 -17.26 0.05 10.97
N VAL A 79 -18.19 -0.89 11.08
CA VAL A 79 -18.33 -2.01 10.12
C VAL A 79 -18.59 -1.48 8.72
N ARG A 80 -19.50 -0.50 8.57
CA ARG A 80 -19.75 0.15 7.27
C ARG A 80 -18.48 0.80 6.71
N SER A 81 -17.72 1.53 7.54
CA SER A 81 -16.46 2.15 7.09
C SER A 81 -15.40 1.13 6.67
N LEU A 82 -15.37 -0.04 7.29
CA LEU A 82 -14.52 -1.15 6.85
C LEU A 82 -14.93 -1.63 5.44
N TYR A 83 -16.22 -1.86 5.20
CA TYR A 83 -16.72 -2.24 3.86
C TYR A 83 -16.38 -1.20 2.80
N ILE A 84 -16.56 0.09 3.11
CA ILE A 84 -16.19 1.19 2.22
C ILE A 84 -14.69 1.17 1.92
N THR A 85 -13.85 0.97 2.94
CA THR A 85 -12.40 0.89 2.76
C THR A 85 -12.02 -0.28 1.85
N ILE A 86 -12.59 -1.46 2.06
CA ILE A 86 -12.38 -2.63 1.20
C ILE A 86 -12.80 -2.32 -0.23
N TYR A 87 -14.03 -1.83 -0.42
CA TYR A 87 -14.57 -1.50 -1.75
C TYR A 87 -13.69 -0.49 -2.49
N VAL A 88 -13.37 0.64 -1.85
CA VAL A 88 -12.52 1.69 -2.43
C VAL A 88 -11.13 1.15 -2.76
N THR A 89 -10.53 0.37 -1.86
CA THR A 89 -9.19 -0.22 -2.09
C THR A 89 -9.19 -1.17 -3.28
N VAL A 90 -10.18 -2.03 -3.40
CA VAL A 90 -10.28 -2.98 -4.52
C VAL A 90 -10.50 -2.25 -5.83
N VAL A 91 -11.50 -1.35 -5.91
CA VAL A 91 -11.82 -0.62 -7.14
C VAL A 91 -10.64 0.26 -7.57
N PHE A 92 -10.02 0.99 -6.63
CA PHE A 92 -8.84 1.81 -6.87
C PHE A 92 -7.67 0.99 -7.41
N THR A 93 -7.39 -0.17 -6.80
CA THR A 93 -6.28 -1.05 -7.21
C THR A 93 -6.52 -1.62 -8.60
N VAL A 94 -7.73 -2.10 -8.89
CA VAL A 94 -8.07 -2.66 -10.21
C VAL A 94 -7.98 -1.57 -11.29
N LEU A 95 -8.57 -0.41 -11.05
CA LEU A 95 -8.52 0.72 -11.98
C LEU A 95 -7.09 1.20 -12.20
N GLY A 96 -6.33 1.41 -11.12
CA GLY A 96 -4.95 1.86 -11.18
C GLY A 96 -4.03 0.87 -11.91
N MET A 97 -4.17 -0.42 -11.65
CA MET A 97 -3.42 -1.45 -12.36
C MET A 97 -3.80 -1.55 -13.83
N PHE A 98 -5.08 -1.45 -14.16
CA PHE A 98 -5.55 -1.44 -15.55
C PHE A 98 -4.92 -0.28 -16.33
N LEU A 99 -5.02 0.94 -15.80
CA LEU A 99 -4.42 2.14 -16.42
C LEU A 99 -2.90 2.02 -16.53
N THR A 100 -2.24 1.54 -15.46
CA THR A 100 -0.79 1.36 -15.43
C THR A 100 -0.33 0.32 -16.44
N CYS A 101 -1.00 -0.83 -16.56
CA CYS A 101 -0.64 -1.87 -17.52
C CYS A 101 -0.80 -1.39 -18.96
N CYS A 102 -1.92 -0.73 -19.29
CA CYS A 102 -2.16 -0.21 -20.63
C CYS A 102 -1.13 0.87 -21.02
N ALA A 103 -0.89 1.84 -20.13
CA ALA A 103 0.07 2.91 -20.36
C ALA A 103 1.52 2.37 -20.43
N ALA A 104 1.91 1.46 -19.54
CA ALA A 104 3.23 0.86 -19.53
C ALA A 104 3.51 0.05 -20.80
N TYR A 105 2.53 -0.72 -21.27
CA TYR A 105 2.64 -1.44 -22.55
C TYR A 105 2.88 -0.48 -23.69
N ALA A 106 2.04 0.55 -23.87
CA ALA A 106 2.19 1.53 -24.94
C ALA A 106 3.55 2.24 -24.90
N LEU A 107 3.96 2.74 -23.73
CA LEU A 107 5.21 3.47 -23.54
C LEU A 107 6.47 2.58 -23.57
N SER A 108 6.32 1.26 -23.42
CA SER A 108 7.43 0.32 -23.54
C SER A 108 7.79 0.01 -25.00
N ARG A 109 6.92 0.31 -25.96
CA ARG A 109 7.13 -0.02 -27.39
C ARG A 109 7.97 1.01 -28.10
N PRO A 110 9.06 0.59 -28.85
CA PRO A 110 9.89 1.51 -29.63
C PRO A 110 9.12 2.24 -30.72
N GLN A 111 8.13 1.57 -31.31
CA GLN A 111 7.32 2.08 -32.42
C GLN A 111 6.33 3.19 -32.02
N PHE A 112 6.04 3.31 -30.72
CA PHE A 112 5.08 4.31 -30.24
C PHE A 112 5.63 5.73 -30.37
N LYS A 113 5.08 6.49 -31.32
CA LYS A 113 5.48 7.89 -31.56
C LYS A 113 5.08 8.76 -30.37
N GLY A 114 5.99 9.62 -29.89
CA GLY A 114 5.73 10.48 -28.73
C GLY A 114 6.03 9.86 -27.35
N ARG A 115 6.48 8.60 -27.29
CA ARG A 115 6.79 7.90 -26.01
C ARG A 115 7.73 8.68 -25.09
N ARG A 116 8.72 9.41 -25.68
CA ARG A 116 9.68 10.20 -24.89
C ARG A 116 9.00 11.37 -24.19
N VAL A 117 8.16 12.09 -24.93
CA VAL A 117 7.41 13.26 -24.40
C VAL A 117 6.44 12.82 -23.33
N LEU A 118 5.63 11.79 -23.58
CA LEU A 118 4.68 11.27 -22.60
C LEU A 118 5.38 10.72 -21.35
N THR A 119 6.50 9.99 -21.52
CA THR A 119 7.29 9.52 -20.37
C THR A 119 7.84 10.72 -19.59
N PHE A 120 8.35 11.76 -20.26
CA PHE A 120 8.83 12.97 -19.59
C PHE A 120 7.71 13.67 -18.83
N LEU A 121 6.53 13.83 -19.41
CA LEU A 121 5.37 14.42 -18.74
C LEU A 121 4.97 13.61 -17.49
N CYS A 122 4.95 12.27 -17.58
CA CYS A 122 4.68 11.44 -16.42
C CYS A 122 5.76 11.59 -15.33
N VAL A 123 7.04 11.67 -15.70
CA VAL A 123 8.14 11.91 -14.74
C VAL A 123 8.04 13.30 -14.13
N PHE A 124 7.68 14.31 -14.94
CA PHE A 124 7.48 15.67 -14.48
C PHE A 124 6.44 15.76 -13.35
N THR A 125 5.31 15.03 -13.47
CA THR A 125 4.28 14.99 -12.42
C THR A 125 4.74 14.36 -11.11
N LEU A 126 5.87 13.64 -11.06
CA LEU A 126 6.44 13.15 -9.80
C LEU A 126 7.06 14.25 -8.96
N TYR A 127 7.55 15.31 -9.60
CA TYR A 127 8.27 16.40 -8.94
C TYR A 127 7.44 17.67 -8.80
N PHE A 128 6.43 17.84 -9.65
CA PHE A 128 5.58 19.02 -9.70
C PHE A 128 4.13 18.64 -9.43
N SER A 129 3.61 19.12 -8.31
CA SER A 129 2.20 19.00 -7.92
C SER A 129 1.55 20.36 -7.93
N GLY A 130 0.31 20.44 -8.38
CA GLY A 130 -0.50 21.66 -8.30
C GLY A 130 -0.87 22.06 -6.87
N GLY A 131 -0.74 21.13 -5.93
CA GLY A 131 -1.13 21.32 -4.53
C GLY A 131 -2.60 21.02 -4.28
N ILE A 132 -2.95 20.99 -3.00
CA ILE A 132 -4.26 20.52 -2.53
C ILE A 132 -5.41 21.45 -2.91
N ILE A 133 -5.17 22.75 -3.02
CA ILE A 133 -6.24 23.74 -3.34
C ILE A 133 -6.73 23.58 -4.77
N PRO A 134 -5.86 23.60 -5.81
CA PRO A 134 -6.28 23.35 -7.19
C PRO A 134 -6.92 21.98 -7.38
N GLU A 135 -6.41 20.94 -6.70
CA GLU A 135 -7.00 19.61 -6.75
C GLU A 135 -8.41 19.58 -6.17
N TYR A 136 -8.63 20.20 -5.01
CA TYR A 136 -9.96 20.34 -4.41
C TYR A 136 -10.94 21.09 -5.34
N LEU A 137 -10.52 22.21 -5.93
CA LEU A 137 -11.35 22.98 -6.85
C LEU A 137 -11.73 22.15 -8.10
N LEU A 138 -10.79 21.35 -8.62
CA LEU A 138 -11.06 20.45 -9.74
C LEU A 138 -12.13 19.42 -9.37
N ILE A 139 -11.97 18.73 -8.23
CA ILE A 139 -12.93 17.73 -7.76
C ILE A 139 -14.30 18.36 -7.48
N SER A 140 -14.32 19.56 -6.92
CA SER A 140 -15.55 20.34 -6.69
C SER A 140 -16.26 20.69 -7.99
N ASN A 141 -15.52 21.21 -8.97
CA ASN A 141 -16.09 21.60 -10.27
C ASN A 141 -16.59 20.41 -11.10
N LEU A 142 -16.01 19.22 -10.89
CA LEU A 142 -16.48 17.97 -11.48
C LEU A 142 -17.72 17.38 -10.77
N GLY A 143 -18.20 18.01 -9.68
CA GLY A 143 -19.33 17.51 -8.90
C GLY A 143 -19.07 16.20 -8.17
N LEU A 144 -17.80 15.87 -7.91
CA LEU A 144 -17.41 14.60 -7.31
C LEU A 144 -17.35 14.66 -5.77
N LEU A 145 -17.46 15.83 -5.14
CA LEU A 145 -17.47 15.94 -3.68
C LEU A 145 -18.57 15.06 -3.06
N ASP A 146 -18.30 14.55 -1.86
CA ASP A 146 -19.20 13.66 -1.13
C ASP A 146 -19.61 12.38 -1.90
N THR A 147 -18.75 11.91 -2.81
CA THR A 147 -18.88 10.61 -3.50
C THR A 147 -17.64 9.75 -3.32
N LEU A 148 -17.76 8.43 -3.47
CA LEU A 148 -16.58 7.55 -3.43
C LEU A 148 -15.64 7.76 -4.62
N TRP A 149 -16.14 8.32 -5.74
CA TRP A 149 -15.33 8.62 -6.91
C TRP A 149 -14.32 9.75 -6.67
N SER A 150 -14.58 10.65 -5.73
CA SER A 150 -13.63 11.70 -5.34
C SER A 150 -12.33 11.15 -4.76
N ILE A 151 -12.38 9.96 -4.14
CA ILE A 151 -11.22 9.29 -3.54
C ILE A 151 -10.70 8.11 -4.37
N ILE A 152 -11.39 7.72 -5.44
CA ILE A 152 -10.96 6.65 -6.35
C ILE A 152 -10.24 7.23 -7.58
N LEU A 153 -10.82 8.22 -8.25
CA LEU A 153 -10.32 8.69 -9.55
C LEU A 153 -9.00 9.48 -9.47
N PRO A 154 -8.81 10.47 -8.57
CA PRO A 154 -7.69 11.40 -8.67
C PRO A 154 -6.32 10.76 -8.63
N LEU A 155 -6.10 9.80 -7.77
CA LEU A 155 -4.80 9.15 -7.55
C LEU A 155 -4.73 7.73 -8.12
N SER A 156 -5.73 7.30 -8.91
CA SER A 156 -5.75 5.94 -9.48
C SER A 156 -4.64 5.68 -10.49
N PHE A 157 -4.02 6.72 -11.04
CA PHE A 157 -2.87 6.61 -11.93
C PHE A 157 -1.61 7.13 -11.25
N SER A 158 -0.63 6.26 -11.04
CA SER A 158 0.68 6.58 -10.42
C SER A 158 1.79 6.58 -11.47
N ALA A 159 2.41 7.72 -11.70
CA ALA A 159 3.57 7.83 -12.59
C ALA A 159 4.75 6.98 -12.09
N TYR A 160 4.94 6.83 -10.78
CA TYR A 160 5.95 5.96 -10.18
C TYR A 160 5.72 4.50 -10.56
N ASN A 161 4.50 3.98 -10.36
CA ASN A 161 4.14 2.62 -10.70
C ASN A 161 4.22 2.36 -12.22
N LEU A 162 3.85 3.37 -13.03
CA LEU A 162 3.98 3.32 -14.49
C LEU A 162 5.44 3.09 -14.91
N ILE A 163 6.38 3.86 -14.36
CA ILE A 163 7.80 3.74 -14.74
C ILE A 163 8.36 2.37 -14.37
N ILE A 164 8.03 1.85 -13.18
CA ILE A 164 8.45 0.52 -12.75
C ILE A 164 7.89 -0.55 -13.69
N MET A 165 6.59 -0.50 -13.99
CA MET A 165 5.94 -1.45 -14.89
C MET A 165 6.49 -1.39 -16.30
N LYS A 166 6.67 -0.17 -16.85
CA LYS A 166 7.27 0.04 -18.17
C LYS A 166 8.67 -0.57 -18.25
N ASN A 167 9.52 -0.27 -17.26
CA ASN A 167 10.89 -0.80 -17.25
C ASN A 167 10.91 -2.33 -17.11
N ALA A 168 10.03 -2.88 -16.28
CA ALA A 168 9.89 -4.33 -16.17
C ALA A 168 9.47 -4.97 -17.51
N MET A 169 8.49 -4.42 -18.21
CA MET A 169 8.05 -4.90 -19.52
C MET A 169 9.17 -4.79 -20.58
N MET A 170 9.97 -3.72 -20.55
CA MET A 170 11.10 -3.54 -21.48
C MET A 170 12.23 -4.52 -21.25
N ASN A 171 12.54 -4.83 -19.99
CA ASN A 171 13.71 -5.63 -19.64
C ASN A 171 13.41 -7.15 -19.61
N SER A 172 12.17 -7.54 -19.34
CA SER A 172 11.81 -8.94 -19.13
C SER A 172 11.20 -9.61 -20.37
N ILE A 173 10.78 -8.85 -21.39
CA ILE A 173 10.07 -9.39 -22.54
C ILE A 173 10.81 -9.02 -23.82
N PRO A 174 11.46 -10.00 -24.50
CA PRO A 174 12.17 -9.78 -25.75
C PRO A 174 11.23 -9.27 -26.86
N LEU A 175 11.72 -8.36 -27.70
CA LEU A 175 10.95 -7.82 -28.84
C LEU A 175 10.60 -8.92 -29.87
N SER A 176 11.47 -9.91 -30.04
CA SER A 176 11.25 -11.04 -30.95
C SER A 176 9.97 -11.82 -30.64
N LEU A 177 9.56 -11.90 -29.37
CA LEU A 177 8.32 -12.56 -28.97
C LEU A 177 7.08 -11.80 -29.46
N GLU A 178 7.14 -10.47 -29.43
CA GLU A 178 6.08 -9.62 -29.98
C GLU A 178 6.03 -9.69 -31.51
N GLU A 179 7.19 -9.68 -32.16
CA GLU A 179 7.30 -9.78 -33.62
C GLU A 179 6.73 -11.10 -34.14
N SER A 180 7.06 -12.23 -33.49
CA SER A 180 6.48 -13.53 -33.82
C SER A 180 4.94 -13.52 -33.68
N ALA A 181 4.42 -13.00 -32.58
CA ALA A 181 2.98 -12.91 -32.37
C ALA A 181 2.28 -12.01 -33.41
N ARG A 182 2.95 -10.97 -33.90
CA ARG A 182 2.42 -10.12 -34.98
C ARG A 182 2.38 -10.84 -36.34
N ILE A 183 3.39 -11.67 -36.64
CA ILE A 183 3.41 -12.52 -37.82
C ILE A 183 2.21 -13.51 -37.78
N ASP A 184 1.90 -14.03 -36.57
CA ASP A 184 0.73 -14.89 -36.33
C ASP A 184 -0.61 -14.12 -36.35
N GLY A 185 -0.61 -12.81 -36.70
CA GLY A 185 -1.81 -11.97 -36.80
C GLY A 185 -2.38 -11.46 -35.48
N ALA A 186 -1.62 -11.54 -34.37
CA ALA A 186 -2.09 -11.04 -33.09
C ALA A 186 -2.09 -9.49 -33.04
N GLY A 187 -3.25 -8.89 -32.76
CA GLY A 187 -3.38 -7.46 -32.49
C GLY A 187 -2.82 -7.06 -31.11
N HIS A 188 -2.60 -5.76 -30.90
CA HIS A 188 -2.00 -5.20 -29.67
C HIS A 188 -2.66 -5.66 -28.38
N PHE A 189 -4.00 -5.69 -28.31
CA PHE A 189 -4.72 -6.16 -27.12
C PHE A 189 -4.48 -7.63 -26.83
N ARG A 190 -4.43 -8.46 -27.86
CA ARG A 190 -4.12 -9.89 -27.72
C ARG A 190 -2.70 -10.10 -27.21
N ILE A 191 -1.75 -9.36 -27.76
CA ILE A 191 -0.34 -9.38 -27.32
C ILE A 191 -0.23 -8.95 -25.86
N LEU A 192 -0.89 -7.84 -25.47
CA LEU A 192 -0.92 -7.38 -24.08
C LEU A 192 -1.49 -8.45 -23.15
N ALA A 193 -2.69 -8.99 -23.49
CA ALA A 193 -3.41 -9.89 -22.60
C ALA A 193 -2.79 -11.29 -22.49
N GLN A 194 -2.27 -11.84 -23.61
CA GLN A 194 -1.79 -13.21 -23.68
C GLN A 194 -0.27 -13.35 -23.47
N ILE A 195 0.51 -12.29 -23.70
CA ILE A 195 1.97 -12.33 -23.58
C ILE A 195 2.44 -11.44 -22.44
N PHE A 196 2.14 -10.14 -22.49
CA PHE A 196 2.71 -9.18 -21.53
C PHE A 196 2.18 -9.33 -20.11
N LEU A 197 0.87 -9.42 -19.92
CA LEU A 197 0.29 -9.57 -18.59
C LEU A 197 0.72 -10.88 -17.91
N PRO A 198 0.69 -12.06 -18.56
CA PRO A 198 1.16 -13.29 -17.94
C PRO A 198 2.64 -13.27 -17.54
N LEU A 199 3.51 -12.75 -18.42
CA LEU A 199 4.95 -12.66 -18.15
C LEU A 199 5.27 -11.60 -17.08
N SER A 200 4.41 -10.59 -16.91
CA SER A 200 4.55 -9.52 -15.93
C SER A 200 3.87 -9.83 -14.59
N LYS A 201 3.31 -11.02 -14.35
CA LYS A 201 2.61 -11.38 -13.11
C LYS A 201 3.35 -11.01 -11.82
N PRO A 202 4.67 -11.24 -11.66
CA PRO A 202 5.36 -10.88 -10.42
C PRO A 202 5.34 -9.37 -10.14
N ILE A 203 5.58 -8.55 -11.17
CA ILE A 203 5.57 -7.10 -11.02
C ILE A 203 4.14 -6.55 -10.85
N ILE A 204 3.16 -7.13 -11.53
CA ILE A 204 1.74 -6.80 -11.34
C ILE A 204 1.33 -7.02 -9.89
N ALA A 205 1.69 -8.17 -9.31
CA ALA A 205 1.38 -8.46 -7.90
C ALA A 205 2.03 -7.45 -6.94
N THR A 206 3.30 -7.07 -7.21
CA THR A 206 4.01 -6.06 -6.41
C THR A 206 3.37 -4.69 -6.49
N LEU A 207 3.06 -4.21 -7.69
CA LEU A 207 2.44 -2.89 -7.88
C LEU A 207 0.99 -2.85 -7.41
N SER A 208 0.25 -3.96 -7.53
CA SER A 208 -1.09 -4.08 -6.94
C SER A 208 -1.05 -3.92 -5.42
N LEU A 209 -0.01 -4.46 -4.76
CA LEU A 209 0.19 -4.24 -3.33
C LEU A 209 0.47 -2.77 -3.02
N PHE A 210 1.31 -2.08 -3.82
CA PHE A 210 1.58 -0.66 -3.60
C PHE A 210 0.31 0.18 -3.71
N TYR A 211 -0.52 -0.07 -4.72
CA TYR A 211 -1.82 0.58 -4.86
C TYR A 211 -2.74 0.26 -3.68
N ALA A 212 -2.88 -1.02 -3.33
CA ALA A 212 -3.79 -1.46 -2.28
C ALA A 212 -3.40 -0.92 -0.89
N VAL A 213 -2.11 -1.05 -0.50
CA VAL A 213 -1.63 -0.56 0.80
C VAL A 213 -1.66 0.96 0.86
N GLY A 214 -1.28 1.65 -0.22
CA GLY A 214 -1.37 3.10 -0.32
C GLY A 214 -2.80 3.59 -0.13
N ARG A 215 -3.78 2.98 -0.82
CA ARG A 215 -5.19 3.37 -0.70
C ARG A 215 -5.80 3.00 0.64
N TRP A 216 -5.47 1.82 1.19
CA TRP A 216 -5.93 1.38 2.51
C TRP A 216 -5.56 2.36 3.61
N ASN A 217 -4.35 2.91 3.58
CA ASN A 217 -3.84 3.81 4.60
C ASN A 217 -4.19 5.31 4.34
N ALA A 218 -4.71 5.64 3.17
CA ALA A 218 -5.03 7.02 2.82
C ALA A 218 -6.31 7.50 3.54
N TYR A 219 -6.23 8.69 4.12
CA TYR A 219 -7.35 9.36 4.78
C TYR A 219 -7.45 10.84 4.40
N GLN A 220 -6.35 11.47 3.97
CA GLN A 220 -6.29 12.92 3.75
C GLN A 220 -7.26 13.38 2.66
N ASP A 221 -7.33 12.70 1.55
CA ASP A 221 -8.26 12.99 0.47
C ASP A 221 -9.73 12.84 0.93
N ALA A 222 -10.04 11.77 1.66
CA ALA A 222 -11.36 11.59 2.23
C ALA A 222 -11.70 12.69 3.26
N LEU A 223 -10.72 13.19 4.01
CA LEU A 223 -10.88 14.32 4.95
C LEU A 223 -11.32 15.60 4.23
N PHE A 224 -10.80 15.84 3.02
CA PHE A 224 -11.12 17.03 2.24
C PHE A 224 -12.37 16.87 1.38
N TYR A 225 -12.60 15.68 0.81
CA TYR A 225 -13.64 15.46 -0.21
C TYR A 225 -14.94 14.87 0.33
N ILE A 226 -14.93 14.18 1.50
CA ILE A 226 -16.12 13.56 2.09
C ILE A 226 -16.46 14.28 3.41
N LYS A 227 -17.22 15.38 3.28
CA LYS A 227 -17.59 16.23 4.43
C LYS A 227 -18.99 15.94 4.96
N GLN A 228 -20.00 15.94 4.09
CA GLN A 228 -21.41 15.82 4.45
C GLN A 228 -21.82 14.35 4.59
N ARG A 229 -21.37 13.49 3.68
CA ARG A 229 -21.73 12.06 3.65
C ARG A 229 -20.86 11.26 4.62
N VAL A 230 -21.17 11.38 5.93
CA VAL A 230 -20.46 10.63 7.01
C VAL A 230 -20.50 9.12 6.80
N ASP A 231 -21.55 8.63 6.16
CA ASP A 231 -21.77 7.24 5.79
C ASP A 231 -20.77 6.69 4.75
N LEU A 232 -20.08 7.57 4.00
CA LEU A 232 -19.08 7.21 3.00
C LEU A 232 -17.63 7.30 3.51
N ARG A 233 -17.42 7.64 4.79
CA ARG A 233 -16.09 7.80 5.36
C ARG A 233 -15.34 6.46 5.48
N PRO A 234 -14.12 6.35 4.91
CA PRO A 234 -13.27 5.17 5.09
C PRO A 234 -12.84 4.99 6.54
N LEU A 235 -12.44 3.77 6.90
CA LEU A 235 -12.01 3.41 8.25
C LEU A 235 -10.85 4.27 8.76
N GLN A 236 -9.85 4.54 7.92
CA GLN A 236 -8.68 5.36 8.30
C GLN A 236 -9.07 6.81 8.66
N LEU A 237 -10.05 7.38 7.96
CA LEU A 237 -10.56 8.70 8.32
C LEU A 237 -11.29 8.68 9.67
N LYS A 238 -12.05 7.63 9.98
CA LYS A 238 -12.65 7.47 11.31
C LYS A 238 -11.60 7.31 12.41
N LEU A 239 -10.55 6.52 12.16
CA LEU A 239 -9.43 6.40 13.09
C LEU A 239 -8.73 7.75 13.31
N TYR A 240 -8.53 8.52 12.25
CA TYR A 240 -7.98 9.87 12.37
C TYR A 240 -8.83 10.72 13.33
N TYR A 241 -10.14 10.74 13.15
CA TYR A 241 -11.03 11.49 14.07
C TYR A 241 -10.98 10.95 15.51
N LEU A 242 -10.95 9.63 15.70
CA LEU A 242 -10.86 9.04 17.03
C LEU A 242 -9.54 9.36 17.75
N VAL A 243 -8.43 9.47 17.02
CA VAL A 243 -7.10 9.71 17.61
C VAL A 243 -6.87 11.21 17.85
N VAL A 244 -7.19 12.06 16.85
CA VAL A 244 -6.84 13.49 16.86
C VAL A 244 -7.88 14.34 17.58
N GLN A 245 -9.17 14.05 17.40
CA GLN A 245 -10.24 14.86 18.01
C GLN A 245 -10.63 14.43 19.42
N ALA A 246 -10.06 13.37 19.95
CA ALA A 246 -10.34 12.95 21.33
C ALA A 246 -9.84 13.95 22.39
N ASN A 247 -9.11 14.98 21.99
CA ASN A 247 -8.74 16.11 22.87
C ASN A 247 -9.78 17.24 22.88
N GLU A 248 -10.75 17.23 21.96
CA GLU A 248 -11.86 18.17 21.90
C GLU A 248 -13.15 17.36 21.87
N SER A 249 -13.75 17.15 23.05
CA SER A 249 -15.17 16.74 23.32
C SER A 249 -15.88 16.09 22.09
N PHE A 250 -15.31 15.09 21.47
CA PHE A 250 -16.02 14.30 20.49
C PHE A 250 -16.94 13.33 21.23
N GLN A 251 -18.18 13.72 21.39
CA GLN A 251 -19.28 12.78 21.58
C GLN A 251 -19.31 11.91 20.30
N LEU A 252 -18.59 10.78 20.29
CA LEU A 252 -19.05 9.63 19.54
C LEU A 252 -20.55 9.53 19.82
N GLU A 253 -21.39 9.43 18.77
CA GLU A 253 -22.82 9.22 18.92
C GLU A 253 -23.06 8.33 20.11
N ALA A 254 -23.72 8.86 21.12
CA ALA A 254 -23.62 8.57 22.55
C ALA A 254 -23.87 7.13 23.03
N THR A 255 -23.84 6.13 22.16
CA THR A 255 -24.18 4.73 22.49
C THR A 255 -22.97 3.86 22.89
N VAL A 256 -21.73 4.23 22.55
CA VAL A 256 -20.57 3.34 22.78
C VAL A 256 -19.67 3.77 23.95
N VAL A 257 -19.81 4.98 24.49
CA VAL A 257 -18.82 5.62 25.38
C VAL A 257 -19.01 5.35 26.88
N SER A 258 -20.06 4.67 27.31
CA SER A 258 -20.41 4.70 28.74
C SER A 258 -19.60 3.79 29.68
N LEU A 259 -18.80 2.83 29.19
CA LEU A 259 -18.12 1.88 30.08
C LEU A 259 -16.66 1.50 29.72
N THR A 260 -16.10 1.96 28.59
CA THR A 260 -14.73 1.60 28.17
C THR A 260 -13.89 2.86 27.97
N SER A 261 -12.66 2.87 28.48
CA SER A 261 -11.73 4.00 28.33
C SER A 261 -11.49 4.33 26.85
N PRO A 262 -11.51 5.63 26.46
CA PRO A 262 -11.22 6.06 25.09
C PRO A 262 -9.88 5.53 24.56
N ASP A 263 -8.88 5.39 25.41
CA ASP A 263 -7.55 4.91 25.02
C ASP A 263 -7.54 3.42 24.68
N VAL A 264 -8.35 2.60 25.32
CA VAL A 264 -8.52 1.16 24.98
C VAL A 264 -9.25 1.04 23.64
N ILE A 265 -10.32 1.82 23.43
CA ILE A 265 -11.05 1.84 22.15
C ILE A 265 -10.14 2.28 21.00
N LYS A 266 -9.36 3.36 21.17
CA LYS A 266 -8.38 3.81 20.18
C LYS A 266 -7.38 2.71 19.85
N ALA A 267 -6.78 2.07 20.84
CA ALA A 267 -5.82 0.99 20.65
C ALA A 267 -6.47 -0.19 19.92
N ALA A 268 -7.69 -0.59 20.30
CA ALA A 268 -8.42 -1.68 19.65
C ALA A 268 -8.78 -1.34 18.18
N CYS A 269 -9.21 -0.10 17.90
CA CYS A 269 -9.48 0.35 16.53
C CYS A 269 -8.22 0.35 15.66
N VAL A 270 -7.06 0.77 16.18
CA VAL A 270 -5.78 0.72 15.44
C VAL A 270 -5.42 -0.72 15.10
N VAL A 271 -5.51 -1.65 16.06
CA VAL A 271 -5.25 -3.08 15.82
C VAL A 271 -6.25 -3.62 14.80
N PHE A 272 -7.54 -3.34 14.95
CA PHE A 272 -8.59 -3.78 14.03
C PHE A 272 -8.34 -3.32 12.58
N ALA A 273 -7.92 -2.06 12.39
CA ALA A 273 -7.65 -1.52 11.06
C ALA A 273 -6.35 -2.04 10.42
N THR A 274 -5.37 -2.47 11.23
CA THR A 274 -4.11 -3.03 10.73
C THR A 274 -4.20 -4.52 10.42
N LEU A 275 -5.10 -5.25 11.04
CA LEU A 275 -5.26 -6.69 10.91
C LEU A 275 -5.41 -7.17 9.44
N PRO A 276 -6.28 -6.55 8.59
CA PRO A 276 -6.42 -6.97 7.21
C PRO A 276 -5.12 -6.87 6.40
N ILE A 277 -4.31 -5.82 6.61
CA ILE A 277 -3.03 -5.66 5.93
C ILE A 277 -2.04 -6.75 6.37
N ILE A 278 -1.97 -7.01 7.68
CA ILE A 278 -1.10 -8.06 8.23
C ILE A 278 -1.48 -9.43 7.67
N CYS A 279 -2.78 -9.72 7.54
CA CYS A 279 -3.25 -10.98 6.96
C CYS A 279 -2.94 -11.13 5.47
N VAL A 280 -2.98 -10.03 4.70
CA VAL A 280 -2.69 -10.05 3.25
C VAL A 280 -1.19 -10.12 2.96
N TYR A 281 -0.35 -9.54 3.83
CA TYR A 281 1.10 -9.43 3.61
C TYR A 281 1.81 -10.76 3.29
N PRO A 282 1.62 -11.88 4.01
CA PRO A 282 2.31 -13.15 3.71
C PRO A 282 2.01 -13.70 2.32
N PHE A 283 0.80 -13.46 1.80
CA PHE A 283 0.42 -13.92 0.46
C PHE A 283 1.13 -13.15 -0.64
N VAL A 284 1.45 -11.89 -0.40
CA VAL A 284 2.10 -11.02 -1.39
C VAL A 284 3.61 -11.04 -1.25
N GLN A 285 4.16 -11.27 -0.07
CA GLN A 285 5.60 -11.33 0.22
C GLN A 285 6.34 -12.29 -0.73
N LYS A 286 5.77 -13.45 -1.04
CA LYS A 286 6.35 -14.43 -1.97
C LYS A 286 6.58 -13.90 -3.39
N TYR A 287 5.77 -12.94 -3.83
CA TYR A 287 5.92 -12.31 -5.14
C TYR A 287 6.92 -11.15 -5.10
N PHE A 288 6.95 -10.41 -3.97
CA PHE A 288 7.86 -9.30 -3.75
C PHE A 288 9.34 -9.71 -3.77
N VAL A 289 9.68 -10.79 -3.07
CA VAL A 289 11.06 -11.32 -3.04
C VAL A 289 11.56 -11.69 -4.43
N ARG A 290 10.69 -12.21 -5.30
CA ARG A 290 11.05 -12.55 -6.69
C ARG A 290 11.12 -11.31 -7.60
N GLY A 291 10.26 -10.32 -7.40
CA GLY A 291 10.20 -9.11 -8.24
C GLY A 291 11.37 -8.16 -8.04
N VAL A 292 11.81 -7.96 -6.80
CA VAL A 292 12.95 -7.08 -6.46
C VAL A 292 14.28 -7.68 -6.90
N MET A 293 14.42 -9.00 -6.88
CA MET A 293 15.65 -9.68 -7.33
C MET A 293 15.90 -9.52 -8.83
N ILE A 294 14.88 -9.41 -9.67
CA ILE A 294 15.02 -9.23 -11.12
C ILE A 294 15.61 -7.85 -11.47
N GLY A 295 15.40 -6.84 -10.61
CA GLY A 295 15.98 -5.50 -10.81
C GLY A 295 17.39 -5.30 -10.25
N ALA A 296 17.84 -6.18 -9.37
CA ALA A 296 19.10 -6.05 -8.64
C ALA A 296 20.27 -6.85 -9.26
N VAL A 297 19.99 -7.83 -10.12
CA VAL A 297 21.01 -8.64 -10.80
C VAL A 297 21.14 -8.14 -12.23
N LYS A 298 21.96 -7.08 -12.42
CA LYS A 298 22.61 -6.81 -13.69
C LYS A 298 23.95 -7.55 -13.67
N GLU A 299 24.03 -8.67 -14.33
CA GLU A 299 25.29 -9.15 -14.89
C GLU A 299 25.54 -8.52 -16.25
#